data_5a241419a40c5f1dfdfaa3010ddd128c
#
_entry.id   5a241419a40c5f1dfdfaa3010ddd128c
#
_cell.length_a   1.000
_cell.length_b   1.000
_cell.length_c   1.000
_cell.angle_alpha   90.00
_cell.angle_beta   90.00
_cell.angle_gamma   90.00
#
_symmetry.space_group_name_H-M   'P 1'
#
loop_
_entity.id
_entity.type
_entity.pdbx_description
1 polymer ?
#
loop_
_entity_poly.entity_id
_entity_poly.type
_entity_poly.pdbx_seq_one_letter_code
_entity_poly.pdbx_strand_id
1 'polypeptide(L)'
;VTGIDLPQKPVGAARATLERELARIVASRRAAATSSPRILVVGCDESIDVIALRSPDTAAMTLLCAAQLPPSFVEYALRSGADGVLVTGCREGDCVWRLGQEWTAERFAGERAPKLRAAVARERVRIAWAGRQDAARLAEALEAFRADVGSLPADARATLVPPKREQRLDASA
;
A
#
# COMPACT_ATOMS: atom_id res chain seq x y z
N VAL A 1 16.21 -14.12 -10.04
CA VAL A 1 15.21 -14.29 -11.10
C VAL A 1 14.46 -12.97 -11.17
N THR A 2 14.71 -12.16 -12.18
CA THR A 2 13.95 -10.96 -12.49
C THR A 2 12.63 -11.40 -13.10
N GLY A 3 11.52 -11.04 -12.45
CA GLY A 3 10.20 -11.22 -13.02
C GLY A 3 10.00 -10.38 -14.30
N ILE A 4 8.87 -10.55 -14.96
CA ILE A 4 8.49 -9.72 -16.10
C ILE A 4 8.37 -8.28 -15.60
N ASP A 5 9.13 -7.38 -16.22
CA ASP A 5 9.10 -5.95 -15.92
C ASP A 5 8.42 -5.18 -17.05
N LEU A 6 7.70 -4.13 -16.71
CA LEU A 6 7.03 -3.27 -17.69
C LEU A 6 7.89 -2.05 -17.96
N PRO A 7 8.33 -1.82 -19.22
CA PRO A 7 9.19 -0.68 -19.54
C PRO A 7 8.60 0.67 -19.10
N GLN A 8 7.28 0.83 -19.15
CA GLN A 8 6.58 2.07 -18.81
C GLN A 8 6.61 2.34 -17.29
N LYS A 9 6.59 1.30 -16.48
CA LYS A 9 6.65 1.37 -15.00
C LYS A 9 7.46 0.20 -14.44
N PRO A 10 8.79 0.25 -14.50
CA PRO A 10 9.65 -0.78 -13.95
C PRO A 10 9.42 -0.96 -12.45
N VAL A 11 9.43 -2.20 -11.98
CA VAL A 11 9.23 -2.51 -10.55
C VAL A 11 10.30 -1.81 -9.70
N GLY A 12 11.52 -1.69 -10.17
CA GLY A 12 12.59 -0.94 -9.50
C GLY A 12 12.27 0.54 -9.32
N ALA A 13 11.68 1.19 -10.34
CA ALA A 13 11.26 2.59 -10.25
C ALA A 13 10.08 2.77 -9.30
N ALA A 14 9.11 1.84 -9.34
CA ALA A 14 7.99 1.83 -8.39
C ALA A 14 8.50 1.66 -6.95
N ARG A 15 9.48 0.78 -6.74
CA ARG A 15 10.13 0.58 -5.44
C ARG A 15 10.83 1.84 -4.94
N ALA A 16 11.62 2.50 -5.78
CA ALA A 16 12.31 3.74 -5.42
C ALA A 16 11.32 4.87 -5.08
N THR A 17 10.18 4.94 -5.79
CA THR A 17 9.11 5.88 -5.50
C THR A 17 8.49 5.60 -4.13
N LEU A 18 8.17 4.34 -3.83
CA LEU A 18 7.66 3.92 -2.53
C LEU A 18 8.60 4.32 -1.39
N GLU A 19 9.90 4.03 -1.52
CA GLU A 19 10.90 4.36 -0.51
C GLU A 19 11.01 5.85 -0.25
N ARG A 20 11.02 6.67 -1.30
CA ARG A 20 11.06 8.13 -1.21
C ARG A 20 9.82 8.70 -0.51
N GLU A 21 8.63 8.21 -0.87
CA GLU A 21 7.36 8.66 -0.28
C GLU A 21 7.27 8.28 1.21
N LEU A 22 7.70 7.08 1.58
CA LEU A 22 7.74 6.66 2.99
C LEU A 22 8.74 7.49 3.80
N ALA A 23 9.93 7.73 3.26
CA ALA A 23 10.93 8.56 3.92
C ALA A 23 10.40 9.98 4.19
N ARG A 24 9.63 10.54 3.23
CA ARG A 24 9.01 11.87 3.36
C ARG A 24 8.04 11.94 4.53
N ILE A 25 7.07 11.02 4.65
CA ILE A 25 6.08 11.04 5.73
C ILE A 25 6.69 10.70 7.10
N VAL A 26 7.73 9.88 7.13
CA VAL A 26 8.46 9.60 8.37
C VAL A 26 9.25 10.81 8.85
N ALA A 27 9.90 11.55 7.94
CA ALA A 27 10.61 12.77 8.25
C ALA A 27 9.66 13.88 8.73
N SER A 28 8.49 14.06 8.06
CA SER A 28 7.48 15.04 8.44
C SER A 28 6.97 14.84 9.86
N ARG A 29 6.73 13.62 10.30
CA ARG A 29 6.28 13.31 11.66
C ARG A 29 7.30 13.74 12.71
N ARG A 30 8.59 13.54 12.43
CA ARG A 30 9.67 13.95 13.36
C ARG A 30 9.70 15.45 13.54
N ALA A 31 9.40 16.21 12.48
CA ALA A 31 9.42 17.67 12.49
C ALA A 31 8.16 18.27 13.15
N ALA A 32 6.99 17.67 12.96
CA ALA A 32 5.68 18.27 13.32
C ALA A 32 5.08 17.73 14.64
N ALA A 33 5.70 16.73 15.29
CA ALA A 33 5.18 16.07 16.51
C ALA A 33 3.70 15.62 16.40
N THR A 34 3.22 15.32 15.18
CA THR A 34 1.82 14.93 14.94
C THR A 34 1.58 13.48 15.34
N SER A 35 0.40 13.23 15.93
CA SER A 35 -0.06 11.86 16.27
C SER A 35 -0.91 11.23 15.16
N SER A 36 -1.16 11.94 14.06
CA SER A 36 -1.98 11.46 12.94
C SER A 36 -1.38 10.20 12.30
N PRO A 37 -2.19 9.16 12.01
CA PRO A 37 -1.71 7.98 11.31
C PRO A 37 -1.18 8.30 9.91
N ARG A 38 -0.04 7.72 9.56
CA ARG A 38 0.60 7.86 8.25
C ARG A 38 0.01 6.84 7.29
N ILE A 39 -0.62 7.33 6.25
CA ILE A 39 -1.25 6.48 5.25
C ILE A 39 -0.46 6.55 3.93
N LEU A 40 -0.16 5.39 3.36
CA LEU A 40 0.26 5.27 1.97
C LEU A 40 -0.98 5.04 1.11
N VAL A 41 -1.20 5.91 0.12
CA VAL A 41 -2.22 5.73 -0.91
C VAL A 41 -1.55 5.23 -2.19
N VAL A 42 -2.01 4.11 -2.72
CA VAL A 42 -1.54 3.55 -4.00
C VAL A 42 -2.68 3.57 -4.99
N GLY A 43 -2.51 4.31 -6.07
CA GLY A 43 -3.50 4.49 -7.13
C GLY A 43 -3.13 3.79 -8.43
N CYS A 44 -4.06 3.87 -9.38
CA CYS A 44 -3.92 3.44 -10.77
C CYS A 44 -3.85 4.65 -11.68
N ASP A 45 -2.97 4.66 -12.70
CA ASP A 45 -2.84 5.77 -13.64
C ASP A 45 -4.14 6.02 -14.44
N GLU A 46 -5.00 5.00 -14.56
CA GLU A 46 -6.29 5.08 -15.24
C GLU A 46 -7.43 5.57 -14.33
N SER A 47 -7.14 5.84 -13.07
CA SER A 47 -8.13 6.31 -12.08
C SER A 47 -7.89 7.76 -11.68
N ILE A 48 -8.32 8.13 -10.50
CA ILE A 48 -8.09 9.44 -9.90
C ILE A 48 -6.61 9.69 -9.65
N ASP A 49 -6.17 10.95 -9.80
CA ASP A 49 -4.83 11.39 -9.40
C ASP A 49 -4.69 11.38 -7.87
N VAL A 50 -4.14 10.31 -7.32
CA VAL A 50 -3.88 10.19 -5.89
C VAL A 50 -2.73 11.08 -5.42
N ILE A 51 -1.91 11.60 -6.33
CA ILE A 51 -0.79 12.48 -5.96
C ILE A 51 -1.29 13.79 -5.32
N ALA A 52 -2.48 14.23 -5.70
CA ALA A 52 -3.14 15.38 -5.09
C ALA A 52 -3.50 15.17 -3.60
N LEU A 53 -3.54 13.92 -3.12
CA LEU A 53 -3.82 13.59 -1.71
C LEU A 53 -2.58 13.66 -0.82
N ARG A 54 -1.40 13.96 -1.37
CA ARG A 54 -0.18 14.08 -0.57
C ARG A 54 -0.32 15.13 0.51
N SER A 55 0.10 14.78 1.73
CA SER A 55 0.17 15.65 2.88
C SER A 55 1.37 15.26 3.76
N PRO A 56 1.66 15.96 4.86
CA PRO A 56 2.72 15.56 5.78
C PRO A 56 2.60 14.13 6.32
N ASP A 57 1.37 13.59 6.41
CA ASP A 57 1.06 12.26 6.92
C ASP A 57 0.44 11.34 5.85
N THR A 58 0.35 11.78 4.60
CA THR A 58 -0.13 10.99 3.47
C THR A 58 0.94 10.86 2.39
N ALA A 59 1.45 9.66 2.17
CA ALA A 59 2.25 9.29 1.02
C ALA A 59 1.33 8.87 -0.14
N ALA A 60 1.72 9.15 -1.38
CA ALA A 60 0.94 8.72 -2.54
C ALA A 60 1.82 8.31 -3.71
N MET A 61 1.45 7.24 -4.38
CA MET A 61 2.09 6.76 -5.61
C MET A 61 1.07 6.15 -6.56
N THR A 62 1.42 6.09 -7.85
CA THR A 62 0.61 5.43 -8.86
C THR A 62 1.34 4.28 -9.53
N LEU A 63 0.58 3.31 -10.00
CA LEU A 63 1.00 2.20 -10.85
C LEU A 63 0.15 2.22 -12.12
N LEU A 64 0.55 1.53 -13.18
CA LEU A 64 -0.29 1.41 -14.38
C LEU A 64 -1.66 0.79 -14.05
N CYS A 65 -1.66 -0.18 -13.14
CA CYS A 65 -2.86 -0.83 -12.64
C CYS A 65 -2.65 -1.22 -11.18
N ALA A 66 -3.68 -1.18 -10.36
CA ALA A 66 -3.64 -1.64 -8.98
C ALA A 66 -3.14 -3.10 -8.86
N ALA A 67 -3.42 -3.94 -9.86
CA ALA A 67 -2.94 -5.33 -9.91
C ALA A 67 -1.40 -5.47 -10.03
N GLN A 68 -0.68 -4.40 -10.37
CA GLN A 68 0.78 -4.41 -10.33
C GLN A 68 1.35 -4.27 -8.91
N LEU A 69 0.53 -3.87 -7.92
CA LEU A 69 0.99 -3.74 -6.55
C LEU A 69 1.34 -5.11 -5.95
N PRO A 70 2.63 -5.40 -5.73
CA PRO A 70 2.99 -6.63 -5.05
C PRO A 70 2.56 -6.54 -3.58
N PRO A 71 1.97 -7.58 -2.99
CA PRO A 71 1.67 -7.59 -1.54
C PRO A 71 2.89 -7.31 -0.66
N SER A 72 4.09 -7.68 -1.13
CA SER A 72 5.35 -7.36 -0.45
C SER A 72 5.63 -5.86 -0.33
N PHE A 73 5.10 -5.01 -1.23
CA PHE A 73 5.22 -3.56 -1.12
C PHE A 73 4.36 -3.01 0.02
N VAL A 74 3.17 -3.57 0.22
CA VAL A 74 2.32 -3.26 1.37
C VAL A 74 3.04 -3.60 2.67
N GLU A 75 3.58 -4.81 2.77
CA GLU A 75 4.34 -5.25 3.93
C GLU A 75 5.56 -4.38 4.19
N TYR A 76 6.28 -4.00 3.12
CA TYR A 76 7.41 -3.09 3.22
C TYR A 76 6.98 -1.71 3.72
N ALA A 77 5.89 -1.15 3.19
CA ALA A 77 5.37 0.15 3.61
C ALA A 77 5.05 0.17 5.11
N LEU A 78 4.34 -0.85 5.58
CA LEU A 78 3.99 -0.99 6.99
C LEU A 78 5.21 -1.14 7.91
N ARG A 79 6.27 -1.81 7.44
CA ARG A 79 7.56 -1.91 8.17
C ARG A 79 8.36 -0.64 8.16
N SER A 80 8.24 0.13 7.08
CA SER A 80 9.01 1.36 6.88
C SER A 80 8.34 2.61 7.44
N GLY A 81 7.25 2.41 8.18
CA GLY A 81 6.66 3.47 8.99
C GLY A 81 5.32 4.00 8.51
N ALA A 82 4.69 3.42 7.50
CA ALA A 82 3.26 3.66 7.25
C ALA A 82 2.43 2.95 8.33
N ASP A 83 1.41 3.62 8.84
CA ASP A 83 0.47 3.04 9.80
C ASP A 83 -0.63 2.25 9.07
N GLY A 84 -0.97 2.66 7.84
CA GLY A 84 -1.92 1.96 6.97
C GLY A 84 -1.62 2.14 5.48
N VAL A 85 -2.20 1.28 4.64
CA VAL A 85 -2.11 1.34 3.17
C VAL A 85 -3.52 1.32 2.58
N LEU A 86 -3.86 2.38 1.84
CA LEU A 86 -5.10 2.50 1.07
C LEU A 86 -4.80 2.23 -0.41
N VAL A 87 -5.44 1.23 -0.98
CA VAL A 87 -5.32 0.92 -2.41
C VAL A 87 -6.57 1.40 -3.12
N THR A 88 -6.38 2.12 -4.22
CA THR A 88 -7.47 2.59 -5.07
C THR A 88 -7.18 2.28 -6.54
N GLY A 89 -8.17 2.40 -7.38
CA GLY A 89 -8.08 2.15 -8.82
C GLY A 89 -9.31 2.67 -9.54
N CYS A 90 -9.60 2.15 -10.70
CA CYS A 90 -10.80 2.49 -11.45
C CYS A 90 -12.07 2.28 -10.60
N ARG A 91 -13.19 2.88 -10.98
CA ARG A 91 -14.49 2.56 -10.39
C ARG A 91 -14.77 1.07 -10.54
N GLU A 92 -15.49 0.49 -9.59
CA GLU A 92 -15.87 -0.91 -9.66
C GLU A 92 -16.59 -1.23 -10.96
N GLY A 93 -16.16 -2.27 -11.65
CA GLY A 93 -16.65 -2.65 -12.98
C GLY A 93 -16.00 -1.92 -14.17
N ASP A 94 -15.30 -0.79 -13.96
CA ASP A 94 -14.72 0.05 -15.03
C ASP A 94 -13.21 -0.19 -15.23
N CYS A 95 -12.67 -1.32 -14.79
CA CYS A 95 -11.23 -1.57 -14.88
C CYS A 95 -10.76 -1.65 -16.34
N VAL A 96 -9.93 -0.69 -16.77
CA VAL A 96 -9.31 -0.66 -18.12
C VAL A 96 -8.55 -1.95 -18.43
N TRP A 97 -7.96 -2.57 -17.43
CA TRP A 97 -7.23 -3.84 -17.52
C TRP A 97 -8.11 -5.06 -17.20
N ARG A 98 -9.43 -4.89 -17.19
CA ARG A 98 -10.48 -5.90 -16.98
C ARG A 98 -10.45 -6.53 -15.58
N LEU A 99 -9.45 -7.35 -15.26
CA LEU A 99 -9.37 -8.14 -14.02
C LEU A 99 -8.48 -7.51 -12.93
N GLY A 100 -7.98 -6.29 -13.14
CA GLY A 100 -7.04 -5.67 -12.21
C GLY A 100 -7.60 -5.47 -10.80
N GLN A 101 -8.86 -5.10 -10.68
CA GLN A 101 -9.53 -4.92 -9.38
C GLN A 101 -9.76 -6.25 -8.68
N GLU A 102 -10.30 -7.23 -9.38
CA GLU A 102 -10.57 -8.57 -8.87
C GLU A 102 -9.28 -9.23 -8.36
N TRP A 103 -8.24 -9.26 -9.17
CA TRP A 103 -6.95 -9.83 -8.78
C TRP A 103 -6.28 -9.11 -7.61
N THR A 104 -6.47 -7.80 -7.50
CA THR A 104 -5.98 -7.05 -6.34
C THR A 104 -6.73 -7.46 -5.09
N ALA A 105 -8.06 -7.51 -5.15
CA ALA A 105 -8.90 -7.92 -4.03
C ALA A 105 -8.58 -9.34 -3.55
N GLU A 106 -8.51 -10.31 -4.47
CA GLU A 106 -8.16 -11.69 -4.17
C GLU A 106 -6.78 -11.85 -3.51
N ARG A 107 -5.77 -11.11 -3.98
CA ARG A 107 -4.42 -11.14 -3.38
C ARG A 107 -4.42 -10.62 -1.95
N PHE A 108 -5.17 -9.57 -1.69
CA PHE A 108 -5.26 -8.98 -0.36
C PHE A 108 -6.18 -9.75 0.58
N ALA A 109 -7.19 -10.45 0.04
CA ALA A 109 -7.97 -11.43 0.78
C ALA A 109 -7.15 -12.69 1.13
N GLY A 110 -6.07 -12.97 0.39
CA GLY A 110 -5.24 -14.15 0.58
C GLY A 110 -5.66 -15.34 -0.28
N GLU A 111 -6.48 -15.11 -1.29
CA GLU A 111 -7.08 -16.13 -2.17
C GLU A 111 -6.25 -16.39 -3.43
N ARG A 112 -5.47 -15.41 -3.88
CA ARG A 112 -4.62 -15.49 -5.08
C ARG A 112 -3.15 -15.25 -4.76
N ALA A 113 -2.25 -16.05 -5.31
CA ALA A 113 -0.80 -15.81 -5.24
C ALA A 113 -0.33 -14.72 -6.24
N PRO A 114 0.67 -13.90 -5.91
CA PRO A 114 1.25 -13.73 -4.57
C PRO A 114 0.25 -13.05 -3.64
N LYS A 115 0.13 -13.55 -2.42
CA LYS A 115 -0.87 -13.08 -1.46
C LYS A 115 -0.27 -12.30 -0.30
N LEU A 116 -1.07 -11.41 0.28
CA LEU A 116 -0.71 -10.71 1.50
C LEU A 116 -0.60 -11.73 2.65
N ARG A 117 0.52 -11.67 3.39
CA ARG A 117 0.78 -12.61 4.48
C ARG A 117 -0.23 -12.45 5.61
N ALA A 118 -0.52 -13.55 6.30
CA ALA A 118 -1.43 -13.56 7.45
C ALA A 118 -0.93 -12.71 8.64
N ALA A 119 0.39 -12.46 8.72
CA ALA A 119 0.98 -11.58 9.73
C ALA A 119 0.65 -10.09 9.56
N VAL A 120 0.06 -9.69 8.42
CA VAL A 120 -0.42 -8.32 8.21
C VAL A 120 -1.82 -8.19 8.79
N ALA A 121 -2.00 -7.30 9.76
CA ALA A 121 -3.31 -6.94 10.27
C ALA A 121 -4.15 -6.33 9.14
N ARG A 122 -5.28 -6.96 8.83
CA ARG A 122 -6.14 -6.59 7.68
C ARG A 122 -6.72 -5.20 7.83
N GLU A 123 -6.92 -4.76 9.05
CA GLU A 123 -7.41 -3.43 9.42
C GLU A 123 -6.46 -2.31 8.98
N ARG A 124 -5.19 -2.64 8.73
CA ARG A 124 -4.16 -1.71 8.21
C ARG A 124 -4.11 -1.64 6.68
N VAL A 125 -4.95 -2.38 5.99
CA VAL A 125 -5.00 -2.41 4.52
C VAL A 125 -6.44 -2.28 4.07
N ARG A 126 -6.73 -1.25 3.28
CA ARG A 126 -8.07 -0.99 2.74
C ARG A 126 -8.01 -0.86 1.23
N ILE A 127 -9.04 -1.35 0.57
CA ILE A 127 -9.31 -1.10 -0.84
C ILE A 127 -10.52 -0.16 -0.93
N ALA A 128 -10.41 0.90 -1.72
CA ALA A 128 -11.50 1.81 -2.03
C ALA A 128 -11.45 2.17 -3.52
N TRP A 129 -12.32 1.57 -4.32
CA TRP A 129 -12.36 1.83 -5.75
C TRP A 129 -12.98 3.21 -6.04
N ALA A 130 -12.27 4.03 -6.81
CA ALA A 130 -12.66 5.40 -7.13
C ALA A 130 -12.23 5.78 -8.55
N GLY A 131 -13.19 6.08 -9.41
CA GLY A 131 -12.92 6.58 -10.77
C GLY A 131 -12.46 8.03 -10.77
N ARG A 132 -12.12 8.54 -11.97
CA ARG A 132 -11.57 9.91 -12.16
C ARG A 132 -12.43 11.03 -11.58
N GLN A 133 -13.73 10.81 -11.43
CA GLN A 133 -14.68 11.80 -10.92
C GLN A 133 -15.02 11.63 -9.43
N ASP A 134 -14.46 10.62 -8.77
CA ASP A 134 -14.82 10.25 -7.40
C ASP A 134 -13.86 10.86 -6.34
N ALA A 135 -13.29 12.05 -6.60
CA ALA A 135 -12.27 12.65 -5.73
C ALA A 135 -12.76 12.85 -4.29
N ALA A 136 -13.97 13.39 -4.11
CA ALA A 136 -14.54 13.60 -2.78
C ALA A 136 -14.74 12.26 -2.05
N ARG A 137 -15.30 11.27 -2.73
CA ARG A 137 -15.51 9.92 -2.18
C ARG A 137 -14.19 9.26 -1.73
N LEU A 138 -13.12 9.41 -2.52
CA LEU A 138 -11.83 8.87 -2.14
C LEU A 138 -11.22 9.61 -0.94
N ALA A 139 -11.37 10.93 -0.90
CA ALA A 139 -10.91 11.73 0.24
C ALA A 139 -11.66 11.33 1.54
N GLU A 140 -12.98 11.18 1.48
CA GLU A 140 -13.78 10.68 2.60
C GLU A 140 -13.34 9.28 3.06
N ALA A 141 -13.10 8.37 2.10
CA ALA A 141 -12.63 7.01 2.39
C ALA A 141 -11.23 7.02 3.04
N LEU A 142 -10.36 7.93 2.63
CA LEU A 142 -9.02 8.11 3.23
C LEU A 142 -9.14 8.59 4.69
N GLU A 143 -9.98 9.59 4.96
CA GLU A 143 -10.13 10.11 6.33
C GLU A 143 -10.83 9.10 7.25
N ALA A 144 -11.83 8.39 6.78
CA ALA A 144 -12.45 7.28 7.51
C ALA A 144 -11.44 6.18 7.82
N PHE A 145 -10.61 5.80 6.83
CA PHE A 145 -9.56 4.81 7.03
C PHE A 145 -8.48 5.29 8.02
N ARG A 146 -8.11 6.57 7.96
CA ARG A 146 -7.18 7.19 8.91
C ARG A 146 -7.71 7.12 10.34
N ALA A 147 -8.98 7.44 10.55
CA ALA A 147 -9.63 7.35 11.86
C ALA A 147 -9.63 5.92 12.39
N ASP A 148 -9.97 4.94 11.54
CA ASP A 148 -9.99 3.51 11.90
C ASP A 148 -8.58 3.02 12.30
N VAL A 149 -7.55 3.34 11.49
CA VAL A 149 -6.15 3.00 11.83
C VAL A 149 -5.70 3.69 13.12
N GLY A 150 -6.15 4.93 13.34
CA GLY A 150 -5.87 5.68 14.57
C GLY A 150 -6.46 5.05 15.82
N SER A 151 -7.59 4.38 15.71
CA SER A 151 -8.28 3.69 16.81
C SER A 151 -7.71 2.30 17.14
N LEU A 152 -6.86 1.73 16.27
CA LEU A 152 -6.27 0.42 16.50
C LEU A 152 -5.38 0.41 17.74
N PRO A 153 -5.39 -0.66 18.54
CA PRO A 153 -4.50 -0.82 19.67
C PRO A 153 -3.03 -0.83 19.22
N ALA A 154 -2.14 -0.47 20.13
CA ALA A 154 -0.72 -0.26 19.83
C ALA A 154 -0.02 -1.52 19.27
N ASP A 155 -0.39 -2.69 19.74
CA ASP A 155 0.10 -3.98 19.25
C ASP A 155 -0.34 -4.27 17.83
N ALA A 156 -1.58 -3.95 17.45
CA ALA A 156 -2.09 -4.07 16.08
C ALA A 156 -1.41 -3.07 15.12
N ARG A 157 -0.92 -1.94 15.63
CA ARG A 157 -0.13 -0.95 14.87
C ARG A 157 1.36 -1.23 14.89
N ALA A 158 1.82 -2.17 15.73
CA ALA A 158 3.22 -2.49 15.81
C ALA A 158 3.78 -2.89 14.44
N THR A 159 4.99 -2.45 14.17
CA THR A 159 5.73 -2.81 12.95
C THR A 159 5.78 -4.34 12.85
N LEU A 160 5.44 -4.88 11.69
CA LEU A 160 5.58 -6.31 11.43
C LEU A 160 7.00 -6.74 11.77
N VAL A 161 7.15 -7.54 12.83
CA VAL A 161 8.44 -8.12 13.19
C VAL A 161 8.83 -9.06 12.05
N PRO A 162 10.01 -8.90 11.42
CA PRO A 162 10.45 -9.86 10.44
C PRO A 162 10.48 -11.24 11.12
N PRO A 163 9.98 -12.31 10.46
CA PRO A 163 10.19 -13.65 10.99
C PRO A 163 11.69 -13.80 11.26
N LYS A 164 12.07 -14.29 12.45
CA LYS A 164 13.46 -14.69 12.71
C LYS A 164 13.87 -15.55 11.52
N ARG A 165 14.90 -15.13 10.78
CA ARG A 165 15.55 -16.02 9.83
C ARG A 165 15.99 -17.23 10.66
N GLU A 166 15.29 -18.33 10.53
CA GLU A 166 15.86 -19.61 10.91
C GLU A 166 17.15 -19.71 10.13
N GLN A 167 18.27 -19.67 10.84
CA GLN A 167 19.54 -20.01 10.28
C GLN A 167 19.37 -21.44 9.75
N ARG A 168 19.28 -21.56 8.43
CA ARG A 168 19.54 -22.86 7.82
C ARG A 168 20.97 -23.19 8.22
N LEU A 169 21.09 -24.06 9.20
CA LEU A 169 22.33 -24.77 9.45
C LEU A 169 22.64 -25.50 8.17
N ASP A 170 23.66 -25.03 7.47
CA ASP A 170 24.25 -25.76 6.37
C ASP A 170 24.73 -27.09 6.93
N ALA A 171 23.92 -28.13 6.72
CA ALA A 171 24.35 -29.50 6.87
C ALA A 171 25.18 -29.84 5.61
N SER A 172 26.41 -29.37 5.60
CA SER A 172 27.46 -29.85 4.70
C SER A 172 28.45 -30.59 5.55
N ALA A 173 28.32 -31.91 5.61
CA ALA A 173 29.37 -32.83 5.98
C ALA A 173 29.27 -34.04 5.04
#